data_a74ae4a654176eba7b7488da97bbe881
#
_entry.id   a74ae4a654176eba7b7488da97bbe881
#
_cell.length_a   1.000
_cell.length_b   1.000
_cell.length_c   1.000
_cell.angle_alpha   90.00
_cell.angle_beta   90.00
_cell.angle_gamma   90.00
#
_symmetry.space_group_name_H-M   'P 1'
#
loop_
_entity.id
_entity.type
_entity.pdbx_description
1 polymer ?
#
loop_
_entity_poly.entity_id
_entity_poly.type
_entity_poly.pdbx_seq_one_letter_code
_entity_poly.pdbx_strand_id
1 'polypeptide(L)'
;MHVFRSRKVAVVIAALSAVMMLAGCGGQSVPGLRDVTLTLVRHAESEANAEEIASTAVPGTPLTSVGREQADSLASRLSSNNYDGVFASQMTRTEQTAQPMAKALGEQVTVLPGLDDISAGLFEGVAMSNTSGAYLLGPEGWLNGDRRFGIPGSVNGDQFNEAFTGAVQKIYDSGADKPIAFSSGLSIMMWTLMNARNGKPTLLNDHPLPNVGRVVVTGNPVTGWVLEEWDGITNFSIDSD
;
A
#
# COMPACT_ATOMS: atom_id res chain seq x y z
N MET A 1 25.52 16.03 78.36
CA MET A 1 24.09 15.62 78.39
C MET A 1 23.46 16.14 77.16
N HIS A 2 23.47 15.34 76.06
CA HIS A 2 22.84 15.65 74.75
C HIS A 2 21.80 14.56 74.43
N VAL A 3 20.57 14.98 74.37
CA VAL A 3 19.39 14.14 74.07
C VAL A 3 19.22 14.03 72.57
N PHE A 4 19.43 12.86 72.04
CA PHE A 4 19.10 12.53 70.59
C PHE A 4 17.62 12.19 70.47
N ARG A 5 16.88 13.01 69.71
CA ARG A 5 15.51 12.75 69.31
C ARG A 5 15.53 11.91 68.03
N SER A 6 15.08 10.67 68.14
CA SER A 6 14.84 9.78 66.94
C SER A 6 13.58 10.19 66.21
N ARG A 7 13.71 10.53 64.93
CA ARG A 7 12.59 10.71 64.03
C ARG A 7 12.22 9.34 63.40
N LYS A 8 11.02 8.87 63.66
CA LYS A 8 10.44 7.70 63.02
C LYS A 8 10.03 8.08 61.61
N VAL A 9 10.64 7.46 60.59
CA VAL A 9 10.22 7.52 59.20
C VAL A 9 9.15 6.46 58.99
N ALA A 10 7.93 6.88 58.71
CA ALA A 10 6.86 5.99 58.33
C ALA A 10 6.98 5.62 56.79
N VAL A 11 7.25 4.37 56.52
CA VAL A 11 7.26 3.82 55.16
C VAL A 11 5.81 3.47 54.79
N VAL A 12 5.25 4.23 53.85
CA VAL A 12 3.94 3.90 53.23
C VAL A 12 4.20 2.92 52.10
N ILE A 13 3.81 1.66 52.30
CA ILE A 13 3.79 0.64 51.25
C ILE A 13 2.48 0.80 50.48
N ALA A 14 2.55 1.33 49.27
CA ALA A 14 1.44 1.34 48.35
C ALA A 14 1.36 -0.05 47.68
N ALA A 15 0.35 -0.82 48.02
CA ALA A 15 0.03 -2.08 47.33
C ALA A 15 -0.57 -1.77 45.95
N LEU A 16 0.21 -2.02 44.91
CA LEU A 16 -0.32 -2.07 43.53
C LEU A 16 -1.08 -3.38 43.34
N SER A 17 -2.42 -3.31 43.35
CA SER A 17 -3.30 -4.42 42.94
C SER A 17 -3.25 -4.52 41.40
N ALA A 18 -2.55 -5.52 40.88
CA ALA A 18 -2.59 -5.89 39.46
C ALA A 18 -3.94 -6.55 39.18
N VAL A 19 -4.82 -5.82 38.52
CA VAL A 19 -6.03 -6.40 37.91
C VAL A 19 -5.62 -7.07 36.60
N MET A 20 -5.48 -8.40 36.61
CA MET A 20 -5.43 -9.19 35.38
C MET A 20 -6.84 -9.16 34.74
N MET A 21 -7.03 -8.36 33.70
CA MET A 21 -8.17 -8.49 32.79
C MET A 21 -7.82 -9.57 31.75
N LEU A 22 -8.61 -10.62 31.74
CA LEU A 22 -8.66 -11.58 30.64
C LEU A 22 -9.05 -10.84 29.36
N ALA A 23 -8.11 -10.74 28.43
CA ALA A 23 -8.36 -10.21 27.12
C ALA A 23 -9.18 -11.24 26.32
N GLY A 24 -10.50 -11.03 26.23
CA GLY A 24 -11.30 -11.61 25.16
C GLY A 24 -10.86 -11.01 23.84
N CYS A 25 -10.64 -11.83 22.83
CA CYS A 25 -10.38 -11.43 21.45
C CYS A 25 -11.61 -10.73 20.83
N GLY A 26 -11.82 -9.49 21.19
CA GLY A 26 -12.68 -8.54 20.51
C GLY A 26 -11.78 -7.36 20.16
N GLY A 27 -11.64 -7.04 18.87
CA GLY A 27 -10.85 -5.89 18.43
C GLY A 27 -11.32 -4.64 19.15
N GLN A 28 -10.52 -4.14 20.09
CA GLN A 28 -10.81 -2.89 20.79
C GLN A 28 -10.52 -1.75 19.81
N SER A 29 -11.59 -1.07 19.35
CA SER A 29 -11.43 0.18 18.64
C SER A 29 -10.78 1.22 19.57
N VAL A 30 -9.62 1.69 19.20
CA VAL A 30 -8.96 2.81 19.89
C VAL A 30 -9.81 4.06 19.60
N PRO A 31 -10.30 4.78 20.63
CA PRO A 31 -11.13 5.97 20.41
C PRO A 31 -10.40 6.99 19.53
N GLY A 32 -11.02 7.39 18.41
CA GLY A 32 -10.46 8.36 17.47
C GLY A 32 -9.72 7.77 16.27
N LEU A 33 -9.49 6.43 16.20
CA LEU A 33 -9.00 5.75 15.01
C LEU A 33 -10.19 5.26 14.18
N ARG A 34 -10.15 5.57 12.88
CA ARG A 34 -11.09 5.03 11.89
C ARG A 34 -10.38 3.98 11.04
N ASP A 35 -11.09 2.98 10.57
CA ASP A 35 -10.60 2.11 9.52
C ASP A 35 -11.00 2.67 8.16
N VAL A 36 -10.12 2.51 7.19
CA VAL A 36 -10.28 2.96 5.81
C VAL A 36 -10.37 1.74 4.92
N THR A 37 -11.25 1.78 3.92
CA THR A 37 -11.27 0.78 2.84
C THR A 37 -10.53 1.35 1.63
N LEU A 38 -9.22 1.09 1.54
CA LEU A 38 -8.37 1.58 0.46
C LEU A 38 -8.40 0.61 -0.73
N THR A 39 -8.81 1.12 -1.90
CA THR A 39 -8.72 0.40 -3.18
C THR A 39 -7.49 0.89 -3.93
N LEU A 40 -6.54 -0.01 -4.18
CA LEU A 40 -5.35 0.23 -5.00
C LEU A 40 -5.57 -0.36 -6.39
N VAL A 41 -5.35 0.42 -7.44
CA VAL A 41 -5.62 0.02 -8.83
C VAL A 41 -4.35 0.18 -9.66
N ARG A 42 -3.96 -0.87 -10.38
CA ARG A 42 -2.90 -0.77 -11.37
C ARG A 42 -3.36 0.11 -12.54
N HIS A 43 -2.47 0.99 -13.02
CA HIS A 43 -2.75 1.78 -14.22
C HIS A 43 -3.18 0.92 -15.41
N ALA A 44 -3.94 1.51 -16.31
CA ALA A 44 -4.34 0.93 -17.59
C ALA A 44 -3.12 0.77 -18.52
N GLU A 45 -3.30 0.08 -19.65
CA GLU A 45 -2.22 -0.21 -20.58
C GLU A 45 -1.52 1.08 -21.05
N SER A 46 -0.21 1.16 -20.80
CA SER A 46 0.66 2.23 -21.28
C SER A 46 1.41 1.80 -22.54
N GLU A 47 1.97 2.77 -23.28
CA GLU A 47 2.81 2.49 -24.45
C GLU A 47 3.97 1.55 -24.09
N ALA A 48 4.62 1.75 -22.94
CA ALA A 48 5.67 0.86 -22.47
C ALA A 48 5.17 -0.58 -22.16
N ASN A 49 3.92 -0.74 -21.72
CA ASN A 49 3.34 -2.08 -21.57
C ASN A 49 3.13 -2.75 -22.93
N ALA A 50 2.62 -2.02 -23.92
CA ALA A 50 2.39 -2.55 -25.27
C ALA A 50 3.72 -2.90 -25.97
N GLU A 51 4.81 -2.20 -25.66
CA GLU A 51 6.16 -2.44 -26.16
C GLU A 51 6.95 -3.44 -25.30
N GLU A 52 6.37 -3.90 -24.18
CA GLU A 52 7.02 -4.79 -23.22
C GLU A 52 8.37 -4.24 -22.69
N ILE A 53 8.44 -2.94 -22.43
CA ILE A 53 9.63 -2.25 -21.94
C ILE A 53 9.47 -1.86 -20.45
N ALA A 54 10.53 -2.04 -19.67
CA ALA A 54 10.62 -1.50 -18.32
C ALA A 54 10.67 0.04 -18.38
N SER A 55 9.65 0.72 -17.90
CA SER A 55 9.54 2.18 -17.90
C SER A 55 9.01 2.64 -16.56
N THR A 56 9.91 2.98 -15.66
CA THR A 56 9.61 3.36 -14.28
C THR A 56 10.05 4.78 -13.95
N ALA A 57 10.80 5.42 -14.83
CA ALA A 57 11.22 6.80 -14.66
C ALA A 57 10.05 7.78 -14.89
N VAL A 58 9.93 8.78 -14.04
CA VAL A 58 8.94 9.86 -14.14
C VAL A 58 9.29 10.79 -15.31
N PRO A 59 8.32 11.23 -16.13
CA PRO A 59 6.87 11.02 -16.01
C PRO A 59 6.36 9.70 -16.61
N GLY A 60 7.19 8.91 -17.28
CA GLY A 60 6.86 7.68 -17.96
C GLY A 60 6.01 7.88 -19.23
N THR A 61 5.63 6.76 -19.85
CA THR A 61 4.83 6.77 -21.09
C THR A 61 3.34 6.98 -20.80
N PRO A 62 2.59 7.57 -21.75
CA PRO A 62 1.13 7.72 -21.62
C PRO A 62 0.41 6.38 -21.87
N LEU A 63 -0.91 6.40 -21.68
CA LEU A 63 -1.77 5.28 -22.03
C LEU A 63 -1.88 5.12 -23.54
N THR A 64 -2.00 3.87 -24.02
CA THR A 64 -2.44 3.53 -25.37
C THR A 64 -3.92 3.91 -25.58
N SER A 65 -4.44 3.77 -26.81
CA SER A 65 -5.89 3.86 -27.05
C SER A 65 -6.66 2.81 -26.25
N VAL A 66 -6.14 1.58 -26.21
CA VAL A 66 -6.71 0.48 -25.41
C VAL A 66 -6.69 0.83 -23.92
N GLY A 67 -5.57 1.39 -23.42
CA GLY A 67 -5.48 1.83 -22.04
C GLY A 67 -6.51 2.89 -21.67
N ARG A 68 -6.80 3.84 -22.56
CA ARG A 68 -7.86 4.84 -22.31
C ARG A 68 -9.24 4.19 -22.22
N GLU A 69 -9.56 3.26 -23.11
CA GLU A 69 -10.81 2.49 -23.04
C GLU A 69 -10.93 1.64 -21.76
N GLN A 70 -9.81 1.05 -21.30
CA GLN A 70 -9.75 0.34 -20.03
C GLN A 70 -10.05 1.29 -18.85
N ALA A 71 -9.49 2.49 -18.84
CA ALA A 71 -9.70 3.48 -17.79
C ALA A 71 -11.16 3.97 -17.74
N ASP A 72 -11.77 4.25 -18.90
CA ASP A 72 -13.18 4.64 -19.01
C ASP A 72 -14.11 3.50 -18.55
N SER A 73 -13.83 2.27 -18.96
CA SER A 73 -14.57 1.08 -18.54
C SER A 73 -14.47 0.85 -17.03
N LEU A 74 -13.28 1.03 -16.44
CA LEU A 74 -13.07 0.92 -15.00
C LEU A 74 -13.92 1.95 -14.25
N ALA A 75 -13.87 3.22 -14.67
CA ALA A 75 -14.66 4.29 -14.07
C ALA A 75 -16.16 3.99 -14.13
N SER A 76 -16.64 3.53 -15.30
CA SER A 76 -18.05 3.17 -15.47
C SER A 76 -18.51 2.03 -14.55
N ARG A 77 -17.65 1.06 -14.27
CA ARG A 77 -17.97 -0.08 -13.38
C ARG A 77 -17.87 0.25 -11.89
N LEU A 78 -16.94 1.12 -11.50
CA LEU A 78 -16.59 1.32 -10.10
C LEU A 78 -17.10 2.64 -9.51
N SER A 79 -17.52 3.62 -10.30
CA SER A 79 -17.97 4.93 -9.78
C SER A 79 -19.16 4.86 -8.82
N SER A 80 -20.00 3.82 -8.94
CA SER A 80 -21.12 3.59 -8.02
C SER A 80 -20.71 3.05 -6.64
N ASN A 81 -19.43 2.76 -6.41
CA ASN A 81 -18.96 2.19 -5.14
C ASN A 81 -18.76 3.25 -4.03
N ASN A 82 -19.17 4.50 -4.26
CA ASN A 82 -19.09 5.60 -3.29
C ASN A 82 -17.67 5.86 -2.79
N TYR A 83 -16.69 5.91 -3.70
CA TYR A 83 -15.35 6.40 -3.37
C TYR A 83 -15.41 7.90 -3.06
N ASP A 84 -14.65 8.34 -2.07
CA ASP A 84 -14.66 9.69 -1.51
C ASP A 84 -13.28 10.39 -1.54
N GLY A 85 -12.37 9.87 -2.35
CA GLY A 85 -11.07 10.45 -2.63
C GLY A 85 -10.37 9.70 -3.76
N VAL A 86 -9.74 10.44 -4.69
CA VAL A 86 -9.03 9.90 -5.84
C VAL A 86 -7.57 10.32 -5.79
N PHE A 87 -6.68 9.32 -5.78
CA PHE A 87 -5.24 9.52 -5.67
C PHE A 87 -4.52 8.83 -6.81
N ALA A 88 -3.37 9.34 -7.22
CA ALA A 88 -2.53 8.71 -8.23
C ALA A 88 -1.05 8.96 -7.93
N SER A 89 -0.17 8.12 -8.47
CA SER A 89 1.24 8.44 -8.56
C SER A 89 1.46 9.57 -9.56
N GLN A 90 2.68 10.12 -9.59
CA GLN A 90 3.04 11.19 -10.55
C GLN A 90 3.37 10.68 -11.96
N MET A 91 3.13 9.39 -12.22
CA MET A 91 3.35 8.83 -13.55
C MET A 91 2.19 9.21 -14.48
N THR A 92 2.51 9.62 -15.73
CA THR A 92 1.49 10.01 -16.71
C THR A 92 0.39 8.96 -16.87
N ARG A 93 0.77 7.67 -16.94
CA ARG A 93 -0.19 6.57 -17.10
C ARG A 93 -1.15 6.40 -15.91
N THR A 94 -0.69 6.67 -14.69
CA THR A 94 -1.54 6.55 -13.49
C THR A 94 -2.51 7.73 -13.39
N GLU A 95 -2.05 8.94 -13.64
CA GLU A 95 -2.91 10.13 -13.69
C GLU A 95 -3.98 9.99 -14.77
N GLN A 96 -3.59 9.55 -15.99
CA GLN A 96 -4.54 9.32 -17.08
C GLN A 96 -5.55 8.22 -16.76
N THR A 97 -5.16 7.18 -16.02
CA THR A 97 -6.10 6.14 -15.56
C THR A 97 -7.06 6.65 -14.50
N ALA A 98 -6.61 7.57 -13.63
CA ALA A 98 -7.41 8.14 -12.54
C ALA A 98 -8.44 9.17 -13.04
N GLN A 99 -8.16 9.90 -14.13
CA GLN A 99 -8.99 11.01 -14.61
C GLN A 99 -10.46 10.65 -14.87
N PRO A 100 -10.80 9.55 -15.59
CA PRO A 100 -12.20 9.17 -15.78
C PRO A 100 -12.94 8.90 -14.46
N MET A 101 -12.26 8.27 -13.49
CA MET A 101 -12.83 8.00 -12.17
C MET A 101 -13.07 9.31 -11.41
N ALA A 102 -12.09 10.20 -11.34
CA ALA A 102 -12.23 11.50 -10.69
C ALA A 102 -13.39 12.31 -11.30
N LYS A 103 -13.49 12.33 -12.63
CA LYS A 103 -14.61 12.98 -13.34
C LYS A 103 -15.96 12.37 -12.97
N ALA A 104 -16.05 11.04 -12.91
CA ALA A 104 -17.31 10.35 -12.59
C ALA A 104 -17.77 10.59 -11.15
N LEU A 105 -16.84 10.82 -10.23
CA LEU A 105 -17.09 11.10 -8.82
C LEU A 105 -17.27 12.60 -8.53
N GLY A 106 -16.93 13.51 -9.46
CA GLY A 106 -16.89 14.94 -9.23
C GLY A 106 -15.70 15.38 -8.36
N GLU A 107 -14.66 14.56 -8.30
CA GLU A 107 -13.44 14.75 -7.51
C GLU A 107 -12.27 15.21 -8.37
N GLN A 108 -11.19 15.61 -7.70
CA GLN A 108 -9.90 15.89 -8.35
C GLN A 108 -8.90 14.78 -7.99
N VAL A 109 -7.97 14.52 -8.92
CA VAL A 109 -6.88 13.59 -8.64
C VAL A 109 -5.83 14.26 -7.75
N THR A 110 -5.58 13.71 -6.59
CA THR A 110 -4.46 14.11 -5.72
C THR A 110 -3.22 13.28 -6.06
N VAL A 111 -2.17 13.94 -6.53
CA VAL A 111 -0.92 13.27 -6.94
C VAL A 111 0.00 13.07 -5.73
N LEU A 112 0.43 11.82 -5.53
CA LEU A 112 1.30 11.40 -4.44
C LEU A 112 2.53 10.65 -4.99
N PRO A 113 3.73 11.26 -5.03
CA PRO A 113 4.95 10.62 -5.56
C PRO A 113 5.32 9.29 -4.89
N GLY A 114 4.94 9.09 -3.61
CA GLY A 114 5.18 7.82 -2.93
C GLY A 114 4.42 6.62 -3.49
N LEU A 115 3.44 6.84 -4.38
CA LEU A 115 2.73 5.79 -5.12
C LEU A 115 3.40 5.41 -6.45
N ASP A 116 4.57 5.96 -6.75
CA ASP A 116 5.30 5.67 -7.99
C ASP A 116 5.71 4.20 -8.11
N ASP A 117 6.12 3.84 -9.31
CA ASP A 117 6.64 2.51 -9.58
C ASP A 117 7.97 2.25 -8.85
N ILE A 118 8.24 0.98 -8.56
CA ILE A 118 9.55 0.55 -8.12
C ILE A 118 10.52 0.78 -9.28
N SER A 119 11.53 1.62 -9.05
CA SER A 119 12.50 1.95 -10.10
C SER A 119 13.15 0.70 -10.70
N ALA A 120 13.19 0.61 -12.01
CA ALA A 120 13.88 -0.45 -12.72
C ALA A 120 15.42 -0.33 -12.65
N GLY A 121 15.94 0.81 -12.18
CA GLY A 121 17.38 1.03 -12.05
C GLY A 121 18.12 0.80 -13.38
N LEU A 122 19.07 -0.12 -13.38
CA LEU A 122 19.83 -0.47 -14.60
C LEU A 122 18.98 -1.11 -15.72
N PHE A 123 17.74 -1.53 -15.41
CA PHE A 123 16.83 -2.11 -16.41
C PHE A 123 15.91 -1.08 -17.05
N GLU A 124 16.00 0.20 -16.69
CA GLU A 124 15.17 1.25 -17.31
C GLU A 124 15.38 1.28 -18.84
N GLY A 125 14.29 1.22 -19.60
CA GLY A 125 14.29 1.16 -21.06
C GLY A 125 14.63 -0.23 -21.66
N VAL A 126 14.85 -1.25 -20.84
CA VAL A 126 15.18 -2.61 -21.29
C VAL A 126 13.91 -3.41 -21.54
N ALA A 127 13.89 -4.26 -22.57
CA ALA A 127 12.78 -5.16 -22.81
C ALA A 127 12.53 -6.10 -21.62
N MET A 128 11.28 -6.27 -21.20
CA MET A 128 10.91 -7.07 -20.02
C MET A 128 11.41 -8.52 -20.13
N SER A 129 11.41 -9.09 -21.32
CA SER A 129 11.97 -10.44 -21.58
C SER A 129 13.46 -10.55 -21.21
N ASN A 130 14.19 -9.46 -21.25
CA ASN A 130 15.62 -9.40 -20.92
C ASN A 130 15.88 -9.04 -19.44
N THR A 131 14.84 -8.64 -18.71
CA THR A 131 14.92 -8.28 -17.29
C THR A 131 14.38 -9.37 -16.38
N SER A 132 13.59 -10.30 -16.92
CA SER A 132 12.90 -11.33 -16.16
C SER A 132 13.87 -12.12 -15.26
N GLY A 133 13.49 -12.29 -14.02
CA GLY A 133 14.33 -12.88 -12.98
C GLY A 133 15.21 -11.84 -12.27
N ALA A 134 16.01 -11.04 -12.96
CA ALA A 134 16.89 -10.09 -12.31
C ALA A 134 16.14 -8.86 -11.74
N TYR A 135 15.11 -8.36 -12.45
CA TYR A 135 14.29 -7.25 -11.95
C TYR A 135 13.48 -7.64 -10.71
N LEU A 136 12.99 -8.87 -10.64
CA LEU A 136 12.19 -9.35 -9.51
C LEU A 136 13.02 -9.85 -8.32
N LEU A 137 14.35 -10.06 -8.49
CA LEU A 137 15.21 -10.54 -7.37
C LEU A 137 15.17 -9.60 -6.16
N GLY A 138 15.11 -8.28 -6.38
CA GLY A 138 14.96 -7.32 -5.30
C GLY A 138 13.62 -7.50 -4.55
N PRO A 139 12.47 -7.30 -5.24
CA PRO A 139 11.14 -7.53 -4.68
C PRO A 139 10.95 -8.89 -3.99
N GLU A 140 11.38 -9.98 -4.59
CA GLU A 140 11.31 -11.32 -3.98
C GLU A 140 12.17 -11.41 -2.70
N GLY A 141 13.38 -10.84 -2.71
CA GLY A 141 14.24 -10.73 -1.54
C GLY A 141 13.56 -9.97 -0.39
N TRP A 142 12.82 -8.90 -0.70
CA TRP A 142 12.11 -8.09 0.32
C TRP A 142 11.03 -8.90 1.04
N LEU A 143 10.28 -9.73 0.32
CA LEU A 143 9.29 -10.62 0.92
C LEU A 143 9.93 -11.74 1.76
N ASN A 144 11.16 -12.12 1.44
CA ASN A 144 11.95 -13.09 2.20
C ASN A 144 12.76 -12.47 3.35
N GLY A 145 12.57 -11.17 3.64
CA GLY A 145 13.18 -10.47 4.77
C GLY A 145 14.45 -9.68 4.45
N ASP A 146 15.02 -9.79 3.24
CA ASP A 146 16.19 -9.03 2.83
C ASP A 146 15.80 -7.68 2.18
N ARG A 147 15.24 -6.79 2.99
CA ARG A 147 14.76 -5.48 2.54
C ARG A 147 15.86 -4.49 2.18
N ARG A 148 17.11 -4.75 2.58
CA ARG A 148 18.27 -3.90 2.26
C ARG A 148 18.82 -4.17 0.87
N PHE A 149 18.52 -5.31 0.28
CA PHE A 149 18.89 -5.59 -1.11
C PHE A 149 18.09 -4.70 -2.06
N GLY A 150 18.71 -4.25 -3.13
CA GLY A 150 18.08 -3.44 -4.17
C GLY A 150 18.73 -3.71 -5.53
N ILE A 151 17.97 -3.48 -6.59
CA ILE A 151 18.48 -3.47 -7.95
C ILE A 151 19.47 -2.30 -8.05
N PRO A 152 20.66 -2.45 -8.66
CA PRO A 152 21.58 -1.34 -8.86
C PRO A 152 20.90 -0.15 -9.58
N GLY A 153 21.00 1.04 -8.98
CA GLY A 153 20.30 2.24 -9.47
C GLY A 153 18.82 2.37 -9.09
N SER A 154 18.29 1.41 -8.31
CA SER A 154 16.94 1.43 -7.78
C SER A 154 16.94 1.68 -6.26
N VAL A 155 15.74 1.75 -5.68
CA VAL A 155 15.52 1.76 -4.24
C VAL A 155 15.65 0.35 -3.66
N ASN A 156 15.94 0.26 -2.38
CA ASN A 156 15.80 -0.99 -1.63
C ASN A 156 14.38 -1.12 -1.02
N GLY A 157 14.07 -2.27 -0.42
CA GLY A 157 12.74 -2.56 0.13
C GLY A 157 12.32 -1.66 1.29
N ASP A 158 13.26 -1.22 2.12
CA ASP A 158 12.95 -0.28 3.21
C ASP A 158 12.60 1.10 2.65
N GLN A 159 13.36 1.61 1.70
CA GLN A 159 13.10 2.90 1.04
C GLN A 159 11.77 2.88 0.28
N PHE A 160 11.50 1.82 -0.49
CA PHE A 160 10.21 1.63 -1.17
C PHE A 160 9.06 1.60 -0.17
N ASN A 161 9.17 0.78 0.87
CA ASN A 161 8.11 0.63 1.86
C ASN A 161 7.83 1.93 2.62
N GLU A 162 8.87 2.69 2.98
CA GLU A 162 8.75 4.00 3.62
C GLU A 162 8.01 4.99 2.71
N ALA A 163 8.38 5.08 1.44
CA ALA A 163 7.78 6.01 0.49
C ALA A 163 6.28 5.69 0.25
N PHE A 164 5.97 4.42 -0.04
CA PHE A 164 4.60 4.01 -0.32
C PHE A 164 3.71 4.10 0.93
N THR A 165 4.19 3.66 2.10
CA THR A 165 3.49 3.80 3.38
C THR A 165 3.26 5.27 3.72
N GLY A 166 4.23 6.14 3.45
CA GLY A 166 4.05 7.59 3.61
C GLY A 166 2.98 8.18 2.70
N ALA A 167 2.79 7.65 1.49
CA ALA A 167 1.67 8.04 0.62
C ALA A 167 0.34 7.52 1.16
N VAL A 168 0.29 6.27 1.61
CA VAL A 168 -0.91 5.69 2.26
C VAL A 168 -1.29 6.45 3.53
N GLN A 169 -0.31 6.91 4.32
CA GLN A 169 -0.56 7.78 5.47
C GLN A 169 -1.24 9.09 5.03
N LYS A 170 -0.78 9.74 3.95
CA LYS A 170 -1.42 10.96 3.43
C LYS A 170 -2.83 10.70 2.92
N ILE A 171 -3.09 9.54 2.32
CA ILE A 171 -4.45 9.12 1.95
C ILE A 171 -5.33 8.99 3.20
N TYR A 172 -4.83 8.34 4.24
CA TYR A 172 -5.53 8.25 5.53
C TYR A 172 -5.81 9.63 6.13
N ASP A 173 -4.81 10.50 6.15
CA ASP A 173 -4.91 11.87 6.74
C ASP A 173 -5.82 12.80 5.93
N SER A 174 -6.15 12.47 4.67
CA SER A 174 -7.11 13.24 3.86
C SER A 174 -8.52 13.25 4.42
N GLY A 175 -8.86 12.28 5.25
CA GLY A 175 -10.19 12.10 5.82
C GLY A 175 -11.10 11.18 5.01
N ALA A 176 -10.67 10.69 3.81
CA ALA A 176 -11.44 9.77 3.00
C ALA A 176 -11.62 8.42 3.71
N ASP A 177 -12.84 7.89 3.76
CA ASP A 177 -13.15 6.59 4.36
C ASP A 177 -13.05 5.46 3.34
N LYS A 178 -13.26 5.78 2.06
CA LYS A 178 -13.23 4.83 0.94
C LYS A 178 -12.44 5.37 -0.25
N PRO A 179 -11.14 5.66 -0.08
CA PRO A 179 -10.30 6.18 -1.16
C PRO A 179 -10.00 5.15 -2.24
N ILE A 180 -9.79 5.63 -3.47
CA ILE A 180 -9.24 4.87 -4.58
C ILE A 180 -7.92 5.49 -5.03
N ALA A 181 -6.86 4.68 -5.17
CA ALA A 181 -5.54 5.14 -5.53
C ALA A 181 -4.96 4.34 -6.70
N PHE A 182 -4.40 5.05 -7.68
CA PHE A 182 -3.84 4.49 -8.90
C PHE A 182 -2.31 4.47 -8.85
N SER A 183 -1.73 3.31 -9.08
CA SER A 183 -0.28 3.06 -8.99
C SER A 183 0.15 2.00 -10.01
N SER A 184 1.36 1.49 -9.87
CA SER A 184 1.91 0.40 -10.69
C SER A 184 1.66 -0.97 -10.07
N GLY A 185 1.53 -1.99 -10.91
CA GLY A 185 1.17 -3.33 -10.45
C GLY A 185 2.14 -3.89 -9.42
N LEU A 186 3.46 -3.84 -9.71
CA LEU A 186 4.47 -4.36 -8.79
C LEU A 186 4.47 -3.59 -7.46
N SER A 187 4.34 -2.27 -7.50
CA SER A 187 4.32 -1.43 -6.28
C SER A 187 3.12 -1.74 -5.39
N ILE A 188 1.92 -1.90 -5.98
CA ILE A 188 0.71 -2.30 -5.24
C ILE A 188 0.90 -3.68 -4.60
N MET A 189 1.34 -4.66 -5.39
CA MET A 189 1.55 -6.03 -4.91
C MET A 189 2.55 -6.06 -3.77
N MET A 190 3.71 -5.42 -3.95
CA MET A 190 4.77 -5.41 -2.94
C MET A 190 4.34 -4.73 -1.66
N TRP A 191 3.77 -3.51 -1.73
CA TRP A 191 3.33 -2.84 -0.52
C TRP A 191 2.26 -3.64 0.23
N THR A 192 1.29 -4.22 -0.48
CA THR A 192 0.24 -5.04 0.13
C THR A 192 0.84 -6.26 0.83
N LEU A 193 1.72 -7.01 0.17
CA LEU A 193 2.32 -8.22 0.73
C LEU A 193 3.28 -7.94 1.88
N MET A 194 3.88 -6.76 1.93
CA MET A 194 4.76 -6.33 3.03
C MET A 194 4.01 -5.79 4.25
N ASN A 195 2.75 -5.36 4.11
CA ASN A 195 2.04 -4.61 5.15
C ASN A 195 0.68 -5.21 5.54
N ALA A 196 0.04 -6.04 4.72
CA ALA A 196 -1.20 -6.71 5.10
C ALA A 196 -0.90 -7.96 5.94
N ARG A 197 -1.60 -8.10 7.08
CA ARG A 197 -1.38 -9.19 8.06
C ARG A 197 -1.68 -10.59 7.51
N ASN A 198 -2.54 -10.69 6.51
CA ASN A 198 -2.97 -11.92 5.84
C ASN A 198 -2.50 -11.99 4.39
N GLY A 199 -1.51 -11.19 4.01
CA GLY A 199 -0.88 -11.24 2.69
C GLY A 199 -0.10 -12.53 2.49
N LYS A 200 -0.30 -13.19 1.34
CA LYS A 200 0.42 -14.42 0.98
C LYS A 200 1.46 -14.11 -0.09
N PRO A 201 2.78 -14.26 0.19
CA PRO A 201 3.84 -13.94 -0.76
C PRO A 201 3.70 -14.62 -2.13
N THR A 202 3.06 -15.79 -2.19
CA THR A 202 2.83 -16.53 -3.44
C THR A 202 1.96 -15.76 -4.44
N LEU A 203 1.11 -14.82 -3.98
CA LEU A 203 0.29 -13.98 -4.85
C LEU A 203 1.12 -13.14 -5.85
N LEU A 204 2.37 -12.81 -5.50
CA LEU A 204 3.25 -12.07 -6.40
C LEU A 204 3.43 -12.79 -7.75
N ASN A 205 3.66 -14.09 -7.71
CA ASN A 205 3.95 -14.90 -8.89
C ASN A 205 2.72 -15.64 -9.42
N ASP A 206 1.82 -16.10 -8.53
CA ASP A 206 0.65 -16.89 -8.91
C ASP A 206 -0.47 -16.03 -9.50
N HIS A 207 -0.60 -14.77 -9.04
CA HIS A 207 -1.68 -13.86 -9.41
C HIS A 207 -1.16 -12.42 -9.63
N PRO A 208 -0.28 -12.18 -10.62
CA PRO A 208 0.18 -10.83 -10.92
C PRO A 208 -0.99 -9.95 -11.38
N LEU A 209 -1.04 -8.71 -10.92
CA LEU A 209 -2.13 -7.80 -11.26
C LEU A 209 -2.09 -7.44 -12.76
N PRO A 210 -3.17 -7.66 -13.51
CA PRO A 210 -3.31 -7.18 -14.88
C PRO A 210 -3.49 -5.66 -14.91
N ASN A 211 -3.45 -5.02 -16.08
CA ASN A 211 -3.84 -3.62 -16.22
C ASN A 211 -5.27 -3.43 -15.69
N VAL A 212 -5.50 -2.34 -14.96
CA VAL A 212 -6.72 -2.02 -14.18
C VAL A 212 -7.13 -3.08 -13.15
N GLY A 213 -6.26 -4.06 -12.86
CA GLY A 213 -6.41 -4.97 -11.73
C GLY A 213 -6.33 -4.22 -10.41
N ARG A 214 -6.99 -4.72 -9.37
CA ARG A 214 -7.13 -4.03 -8.10
C ARG A 214 -6.84 -4.89 -6.88
N VAL A 215 -6.43 -4.23 -5.82
CA VAL A 215 -6.32 -4.79 -4.47
C VAL A 215 -7.14 -3.92 -3.53
N VAL A 216 -7.89 -4.52 -2.63
CA VAL A 216 -8.63 -3.82 -1.56
C VAL A 216 -8.05 -4.24 -0.22
N VAL A 217 -7.70 -3.25 0.59
CA VAL A 217 -7.26 -3.45 1.98
C VAL A 217 -8.13 -2.62 2.92
N THR A 218 -8.37 -3.16 4.12
CA THR A 218 -9.04 -2.43 5.22
C THR A 218 -8.11 -2.27 6.40
N GLY A 219 -8.27 -1.20 7.15
CA GLY A 219 -7.49 -0.93 8.35
C GLY A 219 -7.05 0.51 8.48
N ASN A 220 -6.01 0.71 9.25
CA ASN A 220 -5.44 2.03 9.50
C ASN A 220 -3.93 1.92 9.79
N PRO A 221 -3.18 3.04 9.75
CA PRO A 221 -1.73 3.03 9.95
C PRO A 221 -1.27 2.55 11.34
N VAL A 222 -2.14 2.54 12.34
CA VAL A 222 -1.79 2.17 13.73
C VAL A 222 -2.02 0.68 13.98
N THR A 223 -3.19 0.14 13.57
CA THR A 223 -3.55 -1.27 13.80
C THR A 223 -3.15 -2.19 12.65
N GLY A 224 -2.67 -1.61 11.54
CA GLY A 224 -2.25 -2.34 10.35
C GLY A 224 -3.38 -2.59 9.36
N TRP A 225 -3.06 -3.30 8.30
CA TRP A 225 -3.91 -3.53 7.15
C TRP A 225 -4.31 -5.01 7.03
N VAL A 226 -5.48 -5.25 6.48
CA VAL A 226 -6.02 -6.58 6.15
C VAL A 226 -6.35 -6.60 4.66
N LEU A 227 -5.89 -7.61 3.96
CA LEU A 227 -6.23 -7.85 2.55
C LEU A 227 -7.64 -8.42 2.45
N GLU A 228 -8.52 -7.72 1.72
CA GLU A 228 -9.91 -8.09 1.50
C GLU A 228 -10.14 -8.68 0.10
N GLU A 229 -9.49 -8.08 -0.91
CA GLU A 229 -9.61 -8.50 -2.30
C GLU A 229 -8.26 -8.35 -3.03
N TRP A 230 -7.95 -9.32 -3.87
CA TRP A 230 -6.85 -9.30 -4.81
C TRP A 230 -7.37 -9.73 -6.18
N ASP A 231 -7.66 -8.75 -7.03
CA ASP A 231 -8.16 -8.92 -8.40
C ASP A 231 -9.30 -9.94 -8.53
N GLY A 232 -10.33 -9.78 -7.71
CA GLY A 232 -11.50 -10.67 -7.67
C GLY A 232 -11.37 -11.88 -6.75
N ILE A 233 -10.16 -12.20 -6.27
CA ILE A 233 -9.98 -13.20 -5.21
C ILE A 233 -10.34 -12.57 -3.87
N THR A 234 -11.21 -13.24 -3.15
CA THR A 234 -11.66 -12.79 -1.82
C THR A 234 -11.48 -13.84 -0.75
N ASN A 235 -11.61 -14.18 0.23
CA ASN A 235 -11.41 -15.31 1.15
C ASN A 235 -9.97 -15.42 1.69
N PHE A 236 -9.44 -14.27 2.08
CA PHE A 236 -8.17 -14.21 2.80
C PHE A 236 -8.44 -14.35 4.30
N SER A 237 -8.15 -15.52 4.87
CA SER A 237 -8.23 -15.71 6.32
C SER A 237 -7.07 -14.97 7.02
N ILE A 238 -7.36 -14.35 8.16
CA ILE A 238 -6.33 -13.98 9.12
C ILE A 238 -6.06 -15.27 9.89
N ASP A 239 -4.96 -15.95 9.56
CA ASP A 239 -4.55 -17.12 10.33
C ASP A 239 -4.24 -16.64 11.76
N SER A 240 -5.01 -17.15 12.74
CA SER A 240 -4.71 -16.94 14.15
C SER A 240 -3.55 -17.90 14.49
N ASP A 241 -2.32 -17.37 14.46
CA ASP A 241 -1.17 -18.02 15.07
C ASP A 241 -1.32 -18.12 16.59
#